data_d3ae945c5a8f507182ca69b4648e93f4
#
_entry.id   d3ae945c5a8f507182ca69b4648e93f4
#
_cell.length_a   1.000
_cell.length_b   1.000
_cell.length_c   1.000
_cell.angle_alpha   90.00
_cell.angle_beta   90.00
_cell.angle_gamma   90.00
#
_symmetry.space_group_name_H-M   'P 1'
#
loop_
_entity.id
_entity.type
_entity.pdbx_description
1 polymer ?
#
loop_
_entity_poly.entity_id
_entity_poly.type
_entity_poly.pdbx_seq_one_letter_code
_entity_poly.pdbx_strand_id
1 'polypeptide(L)'
;MPAGSVARMSDGDEPGGSPAGADLPEDVLRQFTAAISGMSPGELQGVLRELTALAAPDQDPAVRSAPPSRRRPRRADVVTYRVRIDLKGTRPPLWRRLELSSDLLLDELHRVIQEAFGWTDSHLHQFSSGPSPHSPEAELYLCPFQVDEGDIGIPEEQVRVDEVLADPGDKLYYEYDFGDGWEHVIKLETVSARTAPAPRAVCTDGRRDGPAEDCGGVYAYELMAAATDPDHPDHAEAVAESEHVFGRDIDPEAIDMTRFDISEINTALAAAFLASTSPGAGQGEAASAGGLPGPLGELVSVVRDSANRRKLLQLLGAARLDQPVLIDVSIAARMVHPYSWLLDRVGTEGIKLTGAGYLPPVHVEAAMTALDLGEEWIGKGNREVQTMPVLHLRESATKMGLLRKHRGMLLATSVGKKLCGDPVGLWWHLAERMPPKSTDRCETQAGLLLLAAIAAGVSGDLNAIVAQLLGAIGWVRSDGTELTGSAAAAAAWDTRTVLWRLGGFGADGHGSGPGKPTSEGTVFVRAALCTWPA
;
A
#
# COMPACT_ATOMS: atom_id res chain seq x y z
N MET A 1 -62.04 -16.61 -58.17
CA MET A 1 -62.51 -15.47 -58.96
C MET A 1 -63.19 -14.48 -58.03
N PRO A 2 -63.01 -13.21 -58.20
CA PRO A 2 -61.84 -12.45 -58.66
C PRO A 2 -61.45 -11.35 -57.72
N ALA A 3 -60.31 -10.82 -58.00
CA ALA A 3 -59.97 -9.44 -58.26
C ALA A 3 -59.80 -8.53 -56.99
N GLY A 4 -58.82 -7.79 -56.81
CA GLY A 4 -57.91 -7.10 -57.67
C GLY A 4 -57.61 -5.76 -57.06
N SER A 5 -56.41 -5.38 -57.27
CA SER A 5 -56.02 -4.05 -57.72
C SER A 5 -55.44 -3.05 -56.69
N VAL A 6 -54.16 -2.81 -56.86
CA VAL A 6 -53.47 -1.59 -57.28
C VAL A 6 -53.09 -0.56 -56.17
N ALA A 7 -51.82 -0.51 -55.97
CA ALA A 7 -50.83 0.58 -55.84
C ALA A 7 -51.29 1.99 -55.46
N ARG A 8 -50.49 2.61 -54.54
CA ARG A 8 -49.63 3.79 -54.86
C ARG A 8 -48.64 4.11 -53.76
N MET A 9 -47.48 4.42 -54.25
CA MET A 9 -46.33 5.03 -53.49
C MET A 9 -46.68 6.43 -52.99
N SER A 10 -46.12 6.82 -51.87
CA SER A 10 -45.54 8.16 -51.70
C SER A 10 -44.60 8.20 -50.53
N ASP A 11 -43.48 8.86 -50.75
CA ASP A 11 -42.30 9.13 -49.98
C ASP A 11 -42.56 9.72 -48.59
N GLY A 12 -41.59 9.48 -47.68
CA GLY A 12 -41.48 10.20 -46.42
C GLY A 12 -40.33 9.62 -45.58
N ASP A 13 -39.13 10.14 -45.77
CA ASP A 13 -37.97 9.99 -44.91
C ASP A 13 -38.30 10.27 -43.45
N GLU A 14 -37.84 9.39 -42.56
CA GLU A 14 -37.23 9.78 -41.27
C GLU A 14 -36.32 8.67 -40.73
N PRO A 15 -35.11 8.99 -40.28
CA PRO A 15 -34.19 8.03 -39.67
C PRO A 15 -34.28 8.09 -38.15
N GLY A 16 -34.27 6.98 -37.46
CA GLY A 16 -34.17 6.97 -36.01
C GLY A 16 -34.70 5.70 -35.34
N GLY A 17 -34.17 4.55 -35.70
CA GLY A 17 -34.39 3.34 -34.94
C GLY A 17 -33.22 3.09 -33.98
N SER A 18 -33.42 3.35 -32.69
CA SER A 18 -32.60 2.73 -31.64
C SER A 18 -32.56 1.22 -31.80
N PRO A 19 -31.41 0.55 -31.61
CA PRO A 19 -31.39 -0.90 -31.60
C PRO A 19 -32.21 -1.38 -30.39
N ALA A 20 -33.28 -2.12 -30.67
CA ALA A 20 -34.08 -2.80 -29.67
C ALA A 20 -33.16 -3.70 -28.80
N GLY A 21 -33.24 -3.53 -27.49
CA GLY A 21 -32.62 -4.43 -26.55
C GLY A 21 -33.08 -5.86 -26.83
N ALA A 22 -32.13 -6.76 -26.99
CA ALA A 22 -32.44 -8.18 -27.09
C ALA A 22 -33.00 -8.62 -25.73
N ASP A 23 -34.28 -8.93 -25.66
CA ASP A 23 -34.91 -9.56 -24.50
C ASP A 23 -34.20 -10.90 -24.24
N LEU A 24 -33.51 -10.97 -23.08
CA LEU A 24 -32.92 -12.23 -22.64
C LEU A 24 -34.02 -13.26 -22.35
N PRO A 25 -33.82 -14.53 -22.70
CA PRO A 25 -34.78 -15.59 -22.40
C PRO A 25 -35.14 -15.64 -20.90
N GLU A 26 -36.41 -15.84 -20.58
CA GLU A 26 -36.91 -15.82 -19.18
C GLU A 26 -36.22 -16.83 -18.25
N ASP A 27 -35.70 -17.93 -18.77
CA ASP A 27 -34.94 -18.94 -18.04
C ASP A 27 -33.54 -18.44 -17.67
N VAL A 28 -32.90 -17.65 -18.55
CA VAL A 28 -31.61 -16.99 -18.29
C VAL A 28 -31.77 -15.89 -17.23
N LEU A 29 -32.85 -15.10 -17.33
CA LEU A 29 -33.17 -14.07 -16.32
C LEU A 29 -33.44 -14.70 -14.94
N ARG A 30 -34.14 -15.84 -14.87
CA ARG A 30 -34.38 -16.57 -13.62
C ARG A 30 -33.12 -17.15 -13.02
N GLN A 31 -32.24 -17.73 -13.83
CA GLN A 31 -30.93 -18.25 -13.36
C GLN A 31 -30.04 -17.12 -12.87
N PHE A 32 -30.04 -15.99 -13.58
CA PHE A 32 -29.27 -14.80 -13.18
C PHE A 32 -29.80 -14.22 -11.86
N THR A 33 -31.13 -14.08 -11.72
CA THR A 33 -31.75 -13.59 -10.49
C THR A 33 -31.49 -14.52 -9.29
N ALA A 34 -31.50 -15.84 -9.50
CA ALA A 34 -31.17 -16.80 -8.46
C ALA A 34 -29.69 -16.76 -8.06
N ALA A 35 -28.79 -16.53 -9.02
CA ALA A 35 -27.37 -16.40 -8.75
C ALA A 35 -27.02 -15.15 -7.92
N ILE A 36 -27.67 -13.99 -8.22
CA ILE A 36 -27.43 -12.74 -7.48
C ILE A 36 -28.16 -12.67 -6.14
N SER A 37 -29.23 -13.43 -5.93
CA SER A 37 -30.00 -13.43 -4.68
C SER A 37 -29.26 -14.09 -3.51
N GLY A 38 -28.17 -14.81 -3.79
CA GLY A 38 -27.31 -15.44 -2.78
C GLY A 38 -25.96 -14.74 -2.58
N MET A 39 -25.73 -13.61 -3.27
CA MET A 39 -24.45 -12.90 -3.20
C MET A 39 -24.50 -11.80 -2.16
N SER A 40 -23.38 -11.63 -1.45
CA SER A 40 -23.16 -10.48 -0.59
C SER A 40 -23.07 -9.17 -1.41
N PRO A 41 -23.31 -8.00 -0.81
CA PRO A 41 -23.20 -6.72 -1.50
C PRO A 41 -21.83 -6.49 -2.19
N GLY A 42 -20.75 -7.01 -1.63
CA GLY A 42 -19.40 -6.94 -2.23
C GLY A 42 -19.25 -7.80 -3.48
N GLU A 43 -19.82 -9.01 -3.48
CA GLU A 43 -19.83 -9.90 -4.64
C GLU A 43 -20.70 -9.32 -5.78
N LEU A 44 -21.83 -8.67 -5.42
CA LEU A 44 -22.69 -7.99 -6.38
C LEU A 44 -21.98 -6.81 -7.05
N GLN A 45 -21.22 -6.02 -6.29
CA GLN A 45 -20.38 -4.95 -6.84
C GLN A 45 -19.27 -5.49 -7.75
N GLY A 46 -18.66 -6.62 -7.40
CA GLY A 46 -17.68 -7.31 -8.24
C GLY A 46 -18.25 -7.73 -9.59
N VAL A 47 -19.43 -8.37 -9.58
CA VAL A 47 -20.14 -8.81 -10.80
C VAL A 47 -20.57 -7.61 -11.65
N LEU A 48 -21.04 -6.52 -11.03
CA LEU A 48 -21.42 -5.30 -11.75
C LEU A 48 -20.20 -4.63 -12.40
N ARG A 49 -19.03 -4.62 -11.73
CA ARG A 49 -17.76 -4.14 -12.33
C ARG A 49 -17.33 -5.02 -13.52
N GLU A 50 -17.40 -6.34 -13.40
CA GLU A 50 -17.08 -7.25 -14.52
C GLU A 50 -18.03 -7.07 -15.71
N LEU A 51 -19.32 -6.93 -15.47
CA LEU A 51 -20.31 -6.68 -16.52
C LEU A 51 -20.10 -5.32 -17.19
N THR A 52 -19.72 -4.31 -16.43
CA THR A 52 -19.42 -2.97 -16.99
C THR A 52 -18.12 -3.00 -17.81
N ALA A 53 -17.12 -3.79 -17.40
CA ALA A 53 -15.89 -3.99 -18.16
C ALA A 53 -16.09 -4.80 -19.45
N LEU A 54 -17.00 -5.78 -19.44
CA LEU A 54 -17.36 -6.58 -20.62
C LEU A 54 -18.25 -5.81 -21.61
N ALA A 55 -19.01 -4.81 -21.13
CA ALA A 55 -19.87 -3.98 -21.97
C ALA A 55 -19.12 -2.79 -22.63
N ALA A 56 -17.86 -2.59 -22.33
CA ALA A 56 -17.05 -1.59 -22.99
C ALA A 56 -16.65 -2.12 -24.39
N PRO A 57 -17.00 -1.43 -25.50
CA PRO A 57 -16.57 -1.86 -26.82
C PRO A 57 -15.04 -1.86 -26.90
N ASP A 58 -14.50 -2.92 -27.51
CA ASP A 58 -13.09 -3.11 -27.87
C ASP A 58 -12.59 -1.87 -28.63
N GLN A 59 -12.02 -0.91 -27.90
CA GLN A 59 -11.33 0.22 -28.49
C GLN A 59 -9.83 0.00 -28.30
N ASP A 60 -9.15 -0.08 -29.44
CA ASP A 60 -7.70 -0.11 -29.57
C ASP A 60 -7.04 0.88 -28.58
N PRO A 61 -6.18 0.43 -27.65
CA PRO A 61 -5.55 1.31 -26.67
C PRO A 61 -4.67 2.42 -27.26
N ALA A 62 -4.41 2.38 -28.56
CA ALA A 62 -3.55 3.33 -29.26
C ALA A 62 -4.20 4.70 -29.62
N VAL A 63 -5.49 4.93 -29.33
CA VAL A 63 -6.20 6.16 -29.73
C VAL A 63 -7.07 6.77 -28.61
N ARG A 64 -6.72 6.61 -27.37
CA ARG A 64 -7.28 7.49 -26.33
C ARG A 64 -6.49 8.79 -26.29
N SER A 65 -6.97 9.83 -26.98
CA SER A 65 -6.52 11.17 -26.65
C SER A 65 -6.84 11.45 -25.19
N ALA A 66 -5.85 11.91 -24.43
CA ALA A 66 -6.05 12.32 -23.05
C ALA A 66 -7.26 13.25 -22.96
N PRO A 67 -8.17 13.08 -22.00
CA PRO A 67 -9.28 14.01 -21.80
C PRO A 67 -8.73 15.43 -21.62
N PRO A 68 -9.49 16.46 -22.03
CA PRO A 68 -9.04 17.84 -21.86
C PRO A 68 -8.76 18.10 -20.38
N SER A 69 -7.63 18.76 -20.11
CA SER A 69 -7.23 19.07 -18.73
C SER A 69 -8.32 19.87 -18.01
N ARG A 70 -8.67 19.42 -16.81
CA ARG A 70 -9.62 20.09 -15.92
C ARG A 70 -8.94 21.04 -14.94
N ARG A 71 -7.61 21.10 -14.96
CA ARG A 71 -6.82 21.97 -14.09
C ARG A 71 -7.01 23.42 -14.44
N ARG A 72 -7.09 24.25 -13.42
CA ARG A 72 -7.16 25.71 -13.52
C ARG A 72 -5.76 26.32 -13.34
N PRO A 73 -5.54 27.55 -13.77
CA PRO A 73 -4.30 28.26 -13.48
C PRO A 73 -4.05 28.34 -11.97
N ARG A 74 -2.80 28.17 -11.56
CA ARG A 74 -2.35 28.37 -10.18
C ARG A 74 -2.71 29.76 -9.68
N ARG A 75 -3.17 29.85 -8.44
CA ARG A 75 -3.43 31.15 -7.81
C ARG A 75 -2.14 31.95 -7.67
N ALA A 76 -2.23 33.26 -7.89
CA ALA A 76 -1.12 34.18 -7.64
C ALA A 76 -0.83 34.32 -6.14
N ASP A 77 -1.89 34.36 -5.33
CA ASP A 77 -1.81 34.47 -3.86
C ASP A 77 -2.13 33.13 -3.21
N VAL A 78 -1.32 32.75 -2.21
CA VAL A 78 -1.58 31.58 -1.38
C VAL A 78 -2.67 31.93 -0.38
N VAL A 79 -3.75 31.14 -0.38
CA VAL A 79 -4.91 31.31 0.48
C VAL A 79 -5.11 30.08 1.37
N THR A 80 -5.99 30.18 2.35
CA THR A 80 -6.41 29.04 3.16
C THR A 80 -7.69 28.45 2.60
N TYR A 81 -7.65 27.16 2.30
CA TYR A 81 -8.78 26.34 1.90
C TYR A 81 -9.32 25.60 3.12
N ARG A 82 -10.62 25.73 3.38
CA ARG A 82 -11.30 24.79 4.27
C ARG A 82 -11.94 23.73 3.42
N VAL A 83 -11.49 22.50 3.59
CA VAL A 83 -12.00 21.32 2.89
C VAL A 83 -12.65 20.36 3.87
N ARG A 84 -13.68 19.65 3.39
CA ARG A 84 -14.23 18.49 4.07
C ARG A 84 -13.90 17.25 3.25
N ILE A 85 -13.39 16.22 3.92
CA ILE A 85 -13.01 14.92 3.36
C ILE A 85 -13.94 13.89 3.97
N ASP A 86 -14.82 13.32 3.17
CA ASP A 86 -15.75 12.27 3.58
C ASP A 86 -15.25 10.92 3.04
N LEU A 87 -15.10 9.93 3.91
CA LEU A 87 -14.91 8.52 3.51
C LEU A 87 -16.26 7.95 3.09
N LYS A 88 -16.36 7.49 1.85
CA LYS A 88 -17.62 6.99 1.30
C LYS A 88 -18.03 5.64 1.88
N GLY A 89 -19.34 5.44 1.97
CA GLY A 89 -19.92 4.17 2.39
C GLY A 89 -20.09 4.00 3.89
N THR A 90 -19.47 4.83 4.73
CA THR A 90 -19.55 4.72 6.19
C THR A 90 -20.85 5.27 6.78
N ARG A 91 -21.39 4.57 7.80
CA ARG A 91 -22.62 4.96 8.53
C ARG A 91 -22.47 4.71 10.04
N PRO A 92 -22.53 5.76 10.91
CA PRO A 92 -22.61 7.18 10.57
C PRO A 92 -21.37 7.67 9.80
N PRO A 93 -21.45 8.81 9.06
CA PRO A 93 -20.35 9.27 8.22
C PRO A 93 -19.04 9.46 8.99
N LEU A 94 -17.94 8.94 8.43
CA LEU A 94 -16.58 9.23 8.86
C LEU A 94 -16.02 10.34 7.98
N TRP A 95 -15.51 11.41 8.58
CA TRP A 95 -15.04 12.57 7.85
C TRP A 95 -14.03 13.39 8.65
N ARG A 96 -13.27 14.22 7.93
CA ARG A 96 -12.35 15.23 8.48
C ARG A 96 -12.61 16.57 7.84
N ARG A 97 -12.49 17.66 8.62
CA ARG A 97 -12.48 19.03 8.10
C ARG A 97 -11.12 19.63 8.35
N LEU A 98 -10.48 20.05 7.28
CA LEU A 98 -9.10 20.54 7.32
C LEU A 98 -9.04 21.97 6.79
N GLU A 99 -8.14 22.78 7.36
CA GLU A 99 -7.67 24.01 6.75
C GLU A 99 -6.30 23.76 6.15
N LEU A 100 -6.17 24.03 4.85
CA LEU A 100 -5.01 23.71 4.02
C LEU A 100 -4.45 24.96 3.37
N SER A 101 -3.13 25.00 3.16
CA SER A 101 -2.51 25.96 2.26
C SER A 101 -2.89 25.63 0.82
N SER A 102 -3.39 26.59 0.03
CA SER A 102 -3.87 26.35 -1.33
C SER A 102 -2.76 25.89 -2.30
N ASP A 103 -1.50 26.15 -1.96
CA ASP A 103 -0.31 25.80 -2.74
C ASP A 103 0.26 24.41 -2.44
N LEU A 104 -0.40 23.61 -1.59
CA LEU A 104 -0.01 22.22 -1.40
C LEU A 104 -0.02 21.48 -2.73
N LEU A 105 0.97 20.63 -2.94
CA LEU A 105 0.97 19.63 -4.01
C LEU A 105 0.08 18.45 -3.62
N LEU A 106 -0.36 17.65 -4.58
CA LEU A 106 -1.26 16.53 -4.29
C LEU A 106 -0.56 15.42 -3.49
N ASP A 107 0.74 15.20 -3.67
CA ASP A 107 1.54 14.30 -2.82
C ASP A 107 1.62 14.80 -1.37
N GLU A 108 1.66 16.12 -1.15
CA GLU A 108 1.56 16.70 0.19
C GLU A 108 0.14 16.53 0.77
N LEU A 109 -0.91 16.68 -0.06
CA LEU A 109 -2.29 16.43 0.34
C LEU A 109 -2.52 14.95 0.68
N HIS A 110 -1.93 14.03 -0.07
CA HIS A 110 -1.93 12.61 0.26
C HIS A 110 -1.40 12.37 1.68
N ARG A 111 -0.22 12.89 2.01
CA ARG A 111 0.35 12.78 3.37
C ARG A 111 -0.58 13.38 4.44
N VAL A 112 -1.21 14.51 4.15
CA VAL A 112 -2.21 15.11 5.07
C VAL A 112 -3.39 14.18 5.30
N ILE A 113 -3.89 13.49 4.26
CA ILE A 113 -4.99 12.55 4.38
C ILE A 113 -4.55 11.33 5.20
N GLN A 114 -3.37 10.78 4.94
CA GLN A 114 -2.81 9.67 5.69
C GLN A 114 -2.80 9.97 7.21
N GLU A 115 -2.20 11.08 7.62
CA GLU A 115 -2.16 11.50 9.02
C GLU A 115 -3.56 11.78 9.60
N ALA A 116 -4.45 12.37 8.81
CA ALA A 116 -5.80 12.71 9.27
C ALA A 116 -6.70 11.49 9.49
N PHE A 117 -6.46 10.40 8.77
CA PHE A 117 -7.22 9.14 8.90
C PHE A 117 -6.48 8.08 9.70
N GLY A 118 -5.22 8.31 10.11
CA GLY A 118 -4.40 7.38 10.88
C GLY A 118 -3.81 6.26 10.04
N TRP A 119 -3.64 6.50 8.74
CA TRP A 119 -3.02 5.54 7.81
C TRP A 119 -1.52 5.73 7.70
N THR A 120 -0.88 4.75 7.10
CA THR A 120 0.57 4.57 7.14
C THR A 120 1.23 4.55 5.77
N ASP A 121 0.52 4.98 4.70
CA ASP A 121 1.02 5.02 3.32
C ASP A 121 1.59 3.66 2.83
N SER A 122 0.95 2.56 3.25
CA SER A 122 1.37 1.20 2.91
C SER A 122 0.81 0.70 1.58
N HIS A 123 -0.15 1.41 1.00
CA HIS A 123 -0.85 1.04 -0.22
C HIS A 123 -0.79 2.13 -1.29
N LEU A 124 -1.16 1.75 -2.52
CA LEU A 124 -1.26 2.68 -3.63
C LEU A 124 -2.47 3.59 -3.48
N HIS A 125 -2.34 4.79 -4.03
CA HIS A 125 -3.41 5.77 -4.05
C HIS A 125 -3.48 6.50 -5.39
N GLN A 126 -4.61 7.19 -5.60
CA GLN A 126 -4.82 7.99 -6.80
C GLN A 126 -5.77 9.14 -6.49
N PHE A 127 -5.47 10.31 -7.03
CA PHE A 127 -6.44 11.39 -7.10
C PHE A 127 -7.12 11.43 -8.46
N SER A 128 -8.36 11.94 -8.49
CA SER A 128 -9.05 12.19 -9.75
C SER A 128 -9.99 13.39 -9.66
N SER A 129 -10.09 14.15 -10.77
CA SER A 129 -11.04 15.25 -10.91
C SER A 129 -11.99 14.97 -12.07
N GLY A 130 -13.28 15.21 -11.86
CA GLY A 130 -14.30 14.92 -12.87
C GLY A 130 -15.70 14.85 -12.29
N PRO A 131 -16.67 14.37 -13.07
CA PRO A 131 -18.05 14.17 -12.59
C PRO A 131 -18.15 13.12 -11.49
N SER A 132 -17.31 12.09 -11.57
CA SER A 132 -17.16 11.02 -10.56
C SER A 132 -15.76 10.41 -10.66
N PRO A 133 -15.28 9.67 -9.62
CA PRO A 133 -13.93 9.10 -9.61
C PRO A 133 -13.67 8.11 -10.76
N HIS A 134 -14.70 7.40 -11.21
CA HIS A 134 -14.59 6.38 -12.26
C HIS A 134 -15.17 6.84 -13.61
N SER A 135 -15.41 8.15 -13.79
CA SER A 135 -15.87 8.70 -15.06
C SER A 135 -14.80 8.50 -16.14
N PRO A 136 -15.18 8.11 -17.37
CA PRO A 136 -14.23 8.14 -18.50
C PRO A 136 -13.62 9.52 -18.77
N GLU A 137 -14.28 10.57 -18.29
CA GLU A 137 -13.84 11.96 -18.41
C GLU A 137 -12.98 12.43 -17.21
N ALA A 138 -12.72 11.56 -16.23
CA ALA A 138 -11.90 11.92 -15.09
C ALA A 138 -10.44 12.13 -15.52
N GLU A 139 -9.84 13.23 -15.06
CA GLU A 139 -8.41 13.44 -15.14
C GLU A 139 -7.77 12.81 -13.91
N LEU A 140 -6.78 11.93 -14.13
CA LEU A 140 -6.14 11.14 -13.09
C LEU A 140 -4.82 11.77 -12.68
N TYR A 141 -4.56 11.81 -11.38
CA TYR A 141 -3.31 12.26 -10.79
C TYR A 141 -2.69 11.08 -10.06
N LEU A 142 -1.49 10.69 -10.53
CA LEU A 142 -0.89 9.40 -10.26
C LEU A 142 0.21 9.52 -9.21
N CYS A 143 0.23 8.58 -8.28
CA CYS A 143 1.37 8.41 -7.38
C CYS A 143 2.63 7.95 -8.14
N PRO A 144 3.84 8.13 -7.58
CA PRO A 144 5.09 7.79 -8.27
C PRO A 144 5.15 6.37 -8.81
N PHE A 145 4.59 5.41 -8.09
CA PHE A 145 4.55 4.02 -8.54
C PHE A 145 3.74 3.82 -9.83
N GLN A 146 2.57 4.45 -9.94
CA GLN A 146 1.73 4.37 -11.14
C GLN A 146 2.40 5.03 -12.35
N VAL A 147 3.12 6.15 -12.12
CA VAL A 147 3.92 6.83 -13.15
C VAL A 147 5.03 5.90 -13.66
N ASP A 148 5.75 5.23 -12.76
CA ASP A 148 6.82 4.28 -13.09
C ASP A 148 6.28 3.05 -13.85
N GLU A 149 5.03 2.64 -13.56
CA GLU A 149 4.34 1.56 -14.29
C GLU A 149 3.84 1.97 -15.67
N GLY A 150 3.90 3.26 -16.00
CA GLY A 150 3.46 3.80 -17.29
C GLY A 150 1.95 3.96 -17.40
N ASP A 151 1.24 4.07 -16.29
CA ASP A 151 -0.17 4.43 -16.27
C ASP A 151 -0.39 5.83 -16.87
N ILE A 152 -1.54 6.04 -17.51
CA ILE A 152 -1.84 7.30 -18.18
C ILE A 152 -2.48 8.26 -17.17
N GLY A 153 -1.79 9.35 -16.87
CA GLY A 153 -2.24 10.40 -15.96
C GLY A 153 -1.13 11.44 -15.74
N ILE A 154 -1.34 12.31 -14.78
CA ILE A 154 -0.41 13.39 -14.45
C ILE A 154 0.24 13.03 -13.11
N PRO A 155 1.58 13.13 -12.97
CA PRO A 155 2.23 12.95 -11.69
C PRO A 155 1.68 13.90 -10.63
N GLU A 156 1.27 13.38 -9.48
CA GLU A 156 0.61 14.15 -8.42
C GLU A 156 1.52 15.25 -7.83
N GLU A 157 2.84 15.02 -7.79
CA GLU A 157 3.83 15.99 -7.33
C GLU A 157 3.97 17.21 -8.27
N GLN A 158 3.34 17.20 -9.44
CA GLN A 158 3.32 18.34 -10.38
C GLN A 158 2.06 19.18 -10.26
N VAL A 159 1.07 18.75 -9.47
CA VAL A 159 -0.26 19.36 -9.42
C VAL A 159 -0.52 19.97 -8.04
N ARG A 160 -0.85 21.26 -8.02
CA ARG A 160 -1.23 21.95 -6.78
C ARG A 160 -2.72 21.78 -6.50
N VAL A 161 -3.08 21.80 -5.23
CA VAL A 161 -4.48 21.74 -4.79
C VAL A 161 -5.33 22.86 -5.42
N ASP A 162 -4.77 24.07 -5.61
CA ASP A 162 -5.48 25.18 -6.22
C ASP A 162 -5.67 25.06 -7.75
N GLU A 163 -5.04 24.09 -8.40
CA GLU A 163 -5.31 23.76 -9.80
C GLU A 163 -6.55 22.86 -9.96
N VAL A 164 -6.91 22.12 -8.93
CA VAL A 164 -8.00 21.11 -8.96
C VAL A 164 -9.20 21.49 -8.09
N LEU A 165 -8.99 22.32 -7.08
CA LEU A 165 -10.03 22.91 -6.23
C LEU A 165 -9.89 24.43 -6.28
N ALA A 166 -10.79 25.15 -6.92
CA ALA A 166 -10.67 26.60 -7.10
C ALA A 166 -11.78 27.39 -6.40
N ASP A 167 -13.01 26.90 -6.46
CA ASP A 167 -14.19 27.57 -5.95
C ASP A 167 -14.93 26.71 -4.91
N PRO A 168 -15.57 27.32 -3.88
CA PRO A 168 -16.39 26.58 -2.95
C PRO A 168 -17.44 25.71 -3.66
N GLY A 169 -17.46 24.43 -3.31
CA GLY A 169 -18.29 23.41 -3.94
C GLY A 169 -17.53 22.48 -4.89
N ASP A 170 -16.34 22.85 -5.31
CA ASP A 170 -15.47 21.98 -6.12
C ASP A 170 -15.14 20.69 -5.35
N LYS A 171 -14.96 19.61 -6.09
CA LYS A 171 -14.67 18.29 -5.55
C LYS A 171 -13.44 17.68 -6.22
N LEU A 172 -12.64 17.03 -5.41
CA LEU A 172 -11.54 16.15 -5.80
C LEU A 172 -11.84 14.78 -5.19
N TYR A 173 -11.56 13.72 -5.90
CA TYR A 173 -11.71 12.36 -5.41
C TYR A 173 -10.34 11.80 -5.07
N TYR A 174 -10.29 10.95 -4.06
CA TYR A 174 -9.09 10.28 -3.62
C TYR A 174 -9.45 8.84 -3.29
N GLU A 175 -8.70 7.90 -3.86
CA GLU A 175 -8.82 6.47 -3.59
C GLU A 175 -7.50 5.99 -2.99
N TYR A 176 -7.59 5.30 -1.87
CA TYR A 176 -6.47 4.71 -1.17
C TYR A 176 -6.70 3.22 -1.02
N ASP A 177 -5.66 2.41 -1.19
CA ASP A 177 -5.70 0.96 -1.20
C ASP A 177 -6.73 0.40 -2.21
N PHE A 178 -6.27 0.15 -3.43
CA PHE A 178 -7.14 -0.39 -4.50
C PHE A 178 -7.65 -1.82 -4.21
N GLY A 179 -7.17 -2.48 -3.15
CA GLY A 179 -7.66 -3.75 -2.63
C GLY A 179 -8.90 -3.56 -1.76
N ASP A 180 -8.81 -2.70 -0.75
CA ASP A 180 -9.88 -2.36 0.18
C ASP A 180 -10.83 -1.28 -0.38
N GLY A 181 -10.35 -0.45 -1.32
CA GLY A 181 -11.16 0.51 -2.06
C GLY A 181 -11.64 1.69 -1.21
N TRP A 182 -10.75 2.33 -0.44
CA TRP A 182 -11.08 3.49 0.38
C TRP A 182 -11.31 4.74 -0.45
N GLU A 183 -12.55 4.96 -0.88
CA GLU A 183 -12.93 6.12 -1.68
C GLU A 183 -13.28 7.33 -0.81
N HIS A 184 -12.67 8.48 -1.13
CA HIS A 184 -12.92 9.75 -0.45
C HIS A 184 -13.42 10.82 -1.41
N VAL A 185 -14.27 11.71 -0.87
CA VAL A 185 -14.67 12.94 -1.55
C VAL A 185 -14.12 14.12 -0.76
N ILE A 186 -13.23 14.87 -1.39
CA ILE A 186 -12.65 16.11 -0.86
C ILE A 186 -13.44 17.26 -1.44
N LYS A 187 -14.18 17.99 -0.62
CA LYS A 187 -15.00 19.13 -1.03
C LYS A 187 -14.43 20.41 -0.48
N LEU A 188 -14.18 21.39 -1.34
CA LEU A 188 -13.83 22.75 -0.93
C LEU A 188 -15.07 23.44 -0.34
N GLU A 189 -15.03 23.82 0.94
CA GLU A 189 -16.13 24.50 1.62
C GLU A 189 -15.99 26.02 1.54
N THR A 190 -14.79 26.54 1.86
CA THR A 190 -14.53 27.99 1.85
C THR A 190 -13.09 28.31 1.43
N VAL A 191 -12.93 29.53 0.93
CA VAL A 191 -11.63 30.13 0.62
C VAL A 191 -11.48 31.39 1.46
N SER A 192 -10.37 31.54 2.17
CA SER A 192 -10.11 32.70 3.02
C SER A 192 -8.66 33.18 2.90
N ALA A 193 -8.44 34.45 3.23
CA ALA A 193 -7.08 35.00 3.24
C ALA A 193 -6.20 34.23 4.23
N ARG A 194 -4.97 33.94 3.80
CA ARG A 194 -3.99 33.26 4.65
C ARG A 194 -3.19 34.30 5.43
N THR A 195 -3.24 34.21 6.75
CA THR A 195 -2.45 35.08 7.64
C THR A 195 -1.19 34.31 8.09
N ALA A 196 -0.02 34.88 7.84
CA ALA A 196 1.24 34.30 8.31
C ALA A 196 1.49 34.65 9.80
N PRO A 197 2.06 33.72 10.60
CA PRO A 197 2.37 32.33 10.29
C PRO A 197 1.15 31.42 10.45
N ALA A 198 0.83 30.62 9.44
CA ALA A 198 -0.23 29.61 9.52
C ALA A 198 0.34 28.23 9.14
N PRO A 199 -0.04 27.15 9.83
CA PRO A 199 0.39 25.81 9.48
C PRO A 199 -0.08 25.43 8.06
N ARG A 200 0.68 24.59 7.34
CA ARG A 200 0.32 24.19 5.97
C ARG A 200 -0.97 23.35 5.94
N ALA A 201 -1.22 22.57 7.00
CA ALA A 201 -2.46 21.85 7.22
C ALA A 201 -2.79 21.80 8.69
N VAL A 202 -4.09 21.86 9.02
CA VAL A 202 -4.61 21.68 10.37
C VAL A 202 -6.01 21.07 10.31
N CYS A 203 -6.27 20.07 11.16
CA CYS A 203 -7.59 19.50 11.35
C CYS A 203 -8.39 20.39 12.30
N THR A 204 -9.59 20.82 11.88
CA THR A 204 -10.47 21.71 12.64
C THR A 204 -11.69 21.00 13.20
N ASP A 205 -12.06 19.84 12.63
CA ASP A 205 -13.23 19.08 13.05
C ASP A 205 -13.20 17.68 12.40
N GLY A 206 -13.97 16.72 12.93
CA GLY A 206 -14.06 15.38 12.35
C GLY A 206 -15.01 14.48 13.13
N ARG A 207 -15.12 13.25 12.69
CA ARG A 207 -15.96 12.24 13.33
C ARG A 207 -15.42 10.85 13.07
N ARG A 208 -15.39 10.02 14.11
CA ARG A 208 -14.96 8.61 14.15
C ARG A 208 -13.45 8.45 13.91
N ASP A 209 -12.92 7.34 14.36
CA ASP A 209 -11.56 6.93 14.04
C ASP A 209 -11.45 6.39 12.60
N GLY A 210 -10.27 6.50 12.01
CA GLY A 210 -10.03 5.95 10.68
C GLY A 210 -9.99 4.43 10.69
N PRO A 211 -10.24 3.78 9.53
CA PRO A 211 -10.09 2.34 9.42
C PRO A 211 -8.63 1.92 9.62
N ALA A 212 -8.43 0.76 10.24
CA ALA A 212 -7.09 0.14 10.26
C ALA A 212 -6.66 -0.29 8.85
N GLU A 213 -5.36 -0.29 8.59
CA GLU A 213 -4.81 -0.86 7.36
C GLU A 213 -5.22 -2.33 7.18
N ASP A 214 -5.45 -2.75 5.94
CA ASP A 214 -5.77 -4.14 5.58
C ASP A 214 -7.02 -4.71 6.30
N CYS A 215 -7.93 -3.86 6.79
CA CYS A 215 -9.08 -4.35 7.55
C CYS A 215 -10.20 -4.94 6.68
N GLY A 216 -10.09 -4.89 5.34
CA GLY A 216 -11.04 -5.50 4.40
C GLY A 216 -12.13 -4.57 3.88
N GLY A 217 -11.85 -3.27 3.84
CA GLY A 217 -12.72 -2.26 3.23
C GLY A 217 -13.87 -1.81 4.11
N VAL A 218 -14.76 -1.00 3.50
CA VAL A 218 -15.89 -0.38 4.21
C VAL A 218 -16.79 -1.40 4.91
N TYR A 219 -17.00 -2.55 4.28
CA TYR A 219 -17.85 -3.60 4.86
C TYR A 219 -17.28 -4.12 6.19
N ALA A 220 -16.01 -4.46 6.22
CA ALA A 220 -15.37 -4.98 7.42
C ALA A 220 -15.27 -3.91 8.52
N TYR A 221 -15.01 -2.66 8.13
CA TYR A 221 -15.01 -1.52 9.04
C TYR A 221 -16.40 -1.30 9.70
N GLU A 222 -17.48 -1.33 8.92
CA GLU A 222 -18.85 -1.16 9.45
C GLU A 222 -19.30 -2.39 10.28
N LEU A 223 -18.88 -3.59 9.90
CA LEU A 223 -19.09 -4.81 10.69
C LEU A 223 -18.44 -4.67 12.08
N MET A 224 -17.18 -4.23 12.13
CA MET A 224 -16.48 -3.98 13.39
C MET A 224 -17.18 -2.88 14.20
N ALA A 225 -17.62 -1.80 13.55
CA ALA A 225 -18.35 -0.72 14.23
C ALA A 225 -19.67 -1.21 14.85
N ALA A 226 -20.40 -2.10 14.17
CA ALA A 226 -21.62 -2.70 14.71
C ALA A 226 -21.32 -3.71 15.85
N ALA A 227 -20.21 -4.43 15.75
CA ALA A 227 -19.78 -5.39 16.77
C ALA A 227 -19.27 -4.70 18.05
N THR A 228 -18.74 -3.49 17.95
CA THR A 228 -18.24 -2.69 19.10
C THR A 228 -19.31 -1.84 19.78
N ASP A 229 -20.47 -1.65 19.18
CA ASP A 229 -21.57 -0.84 19.72
C ASP A 229 -22.69 -1.73 20.26
N PRO A 230 -22.82 -1.91 21.59
CA PRO A 230 -23.86 -2.75 22.19
C PRO A 230 -25.30 -2.27 21.90
N ASP A 231 -25.48 -1.01 21.56
CA ASP A 231 -26.78 -0.42 21.24
C ASP A 231 -27.12 -0.54 19.73
N HIS A 232 -26.20 -1.09 18.91
CA HIS A 232 -26.45 -1.29 17.49
C HIS A 232 -27.51 -2.38 17.27
N PRO A 233 -28.53 -2.15 16.39
CA PRO A 233 -29.61 -3.12 16.18
C PRO A 233 -29.13 -4.51 15.76
N ASP A 234 -28.03 -4.59 15.04
CA ASP A 234 -27.44 -5.83 14.50
C ASP A 234 -26.23 -6.29 15.34
N HIS A 235 -26.03 -5.79 16.57
CA HIS A 235 -24.83 -6.05 17.38
C HIS A 235 -24.53 -7.56 17.55
N ALA A 236 -25.53 -8.35 17.95
CA ALA A 236 -25.31 -9.78 18.22
C ALA A 236 -24.90 -10.58 16.95
N GLU A 237 -25.46 -10.22 15.79
CA GLU A 237 -25.10 -10.79 14.50
C GLU A 237 -23.71 -10.32 14.06
N ALA A 238 -23.42 -9.04 14.25
CA ALA A 238 -22.11 -8.46 13.94
C ALA A 238 -20.97 -9.05 14.78
N VAL A 239 -21.20 -9.31 16.07
CA VAL A 239 -20.21 -9.99 16.92
C VAL A 239 -19.94 -11.42 16.41
N ALA A 240 -20.98 -12.18 16.07
CA ALA A 240 -20.81 -13.55 15.56
C ALA A 240 -20.07 -13.56 14.20
N GLU A 241 -20.37 -12.62 13.31
CA GLU A 241 -19.74 -12.50 12.00
C GLU A 241 -18.31 -11.97 12.11
N SER A 242 -18.04 -11.02 13.00
CA SER A 242 -16.69 -10.49 13.24
C SER A 242 -15.71 -11.59 13.72
N GLU A 243 -16.15 -12.53 14.55
CA GLU A 243 -15.35 -13.72 14.90
C GLU A 243 -14.97 -14.56 13.67
N HIS A 244 -15.85 -14.61 12.68
CA HIS A 244 -15.60 -15.36 11.45
C HIS A 244 -14.65 -14.64 10.50
N VAL A 245 -14.78 -13.32 10.39
CA VAL A 245 -14.00 -12.46 9.47
C VAL A 245 -12.60 -12.17 10.03
N PHE A 246 -12.51 -11.80 11.30
CA PHE A 246 -11.28 -11.33 11.94
C PHE A 246 -10.61 -12.35 12.87
N GLY A 247 -11.29 -13.47 13.17
CA GLY A 247 -10.82 -14.46 14.14
C GLY A 247 -11.23 -14.13 15.57
N ARG A 248 -11.06 -15.11 16.47
CA ARG A 248 -11.48 -15.02 17.89
C ARG A 248 -10.53 -14.22 18.79
N ASP A 249 -9.39 -13.79 18.26
CA ASP A 249 -8.37 -13.11 19.05
C ASP A 249 -8.61 -11.57 19.13
N ILE A 250 -9.62 -11.07 18.39
CA ILE A 250 -10.04 -9.68 18.45
C ILE A 250 -11.19 -9.54 19.44
N ASP A 251 -10.98 -8.73 20.47
CA ASP A 251 -12.01 -8.32 21.42
C ASP A 251 -12.66 -7.01 20.93
N PRO A 252 -13.86 -7.05 20.35
CA PRO A 252 -14.53 -5.84 19.87
C PRO A 252 -14.77 -4.81 20.98
N GLU A 253 -14.99 -5.24 22.22
CA GLU A 253 -15.23 -4.32 23.34
C GLU A 253 -14.00 -3.49 23.72
N ALA A 254 -12.80 -3.92 23.31
CA ALA A 254 -11.55 -3.17 23.52
C ALA A 254 -11.29 -2.09 22.47
N ILE A 255 -12.11 -2.01 21.40
CA ILE A 255 -11.92 -1.09 20.27
C ILE A 255 -12.94 0.06 20.34
N ASP A 256 -12.46 1.29 20.46
CA ASP A 256 -13.31 2.48 20.41
C ASP A 256 -13.37 3.07 18.99
N MET A 257 -14.34 2.63 18.20
CA MET A 257 -14.58 3.10 16.83
C MET A 257 -15.20 4.52 16.78
N THR A 258 -15.60 5.08 17.91
CA THR A 258 -16.21 6.43 17.99
C THR A 258 -15.18 7.51 18.28
N ARG A 259 -13.97 7.14 18.66
CA ARG A 259 -12.88 8.05 19.02
C ARG A 259 -12.60 9.03 17.88
N PHE A 260 -12.39 10.27 18.23
CA PHE A 260 -11.86 11.31 17.35
C PHE A 260 -11.01 12.27 18.19
N ASP A 261 -9.70 12.22 18.00
CA ASP A 261 -8.75 13.07 18.73
C ASP A 261 -8.08 14.09 17.80
N ILE A 262 -8.65 15.29 17.78
CA ILE A 262 -8.16 16.41 16.95
C ILE A 262 -6.75 16.85 17.34
N SER A 263 -6.36 16.68 18.61
CA SER A 263 -5.03 17.08 19.11
C SER A 263 -3.95 16.11 18.62
N GLU A 264 -4.26 14.82 18.62
CA GLU A 264 -3.39 13.77 18.10
C GLU A 264 -3.17 13.97 16.59
N ILE A 265 -4.24 14.15 15.82
CA ILE A 265 -4.18 14.42 14.37
C ILE A 265 -3.32 15.68 14.09
N ASN A 266 -3.55 16.77 14.82
CA ASN A 266 -2.79 18.00 14.59
C ASN A 266 -1.31 17.89 15.00
N THR A 267 -1.00 17.06 15.97
CA THR A 267 0.39 16.75 16.34
C THR A 267 1.08 15.98 15.21
N ALA A 268 0.41 14.98 14.63
CA ALA A 268 0.92 14.21 13.50
C ALA A 268 1.10 15.09 12.24
N LEU A 269 0.10 15.91 11.91
CA LEU A 269 0.17 16.88 10.80
C LEU A 269 1.35 17.87 10.96
N ALA A 270 1.54 18.41 12.18
CA ALA A 270 2.65 19.32 12.45
C ALA A 270 4.00 18.60 12.25
N ALA A 271 4.14 17.36 12.72
CA ALA A 271 5.35 16.58 12.56
C ALA A 271 5.66 16.28 11.08
N ALA A 272 4.65 15.92 10.29
CA ALA A 272 4.79 15.64 8.86
C ALA A 272 5.34 16.86 8.08
N PHE A 273 4.88 18.08 8.41
CA PHE A 273 5.38 19.29 7.76
C PHE A 273 6.70 19.82 8.34
N LEU A 274 7.02 19.55 9.61
CA LEU A 274 8.33 19.88 10.18
C LEU A 274 9.44 19.03 9.54
N ALA A 275 9.15 17.76 9.26
CA ALA A 275 10.07 16.89 8.51
C ALA A 275 10.32 17.39 7.08
N SER A 276 9.31 18.00 6.43
CA SER A 276 9.39 18.53 5.07
C SER A 276 10.00 19.95 4.98
N THR A 277 9.98 20.74 6.06
CA THR A 277 10.54 22.11 6.12
C THR A 277 11.98 22.16 6.55
N SER A 278 12.64 21.04 6.81
CA SER A 278 14.10 21.01 6.82
C SER A 278 14.55 21.41 5.41
N PRO A 279 15.15 22.62 5.22
CA PRO A 279 15.55 23.07 3.91
C PRO A 279 16.55 22.07 3.37
N GLY A 280 16.33 21.68 2.13
CA GLY A 280 16.99 20.64 1.40
C GLY A 280 18.41 20.38 1.85
N ALA A 281 18.82 19.15 1.82
CA ALA A 281 20.21 18.74 1.86
C ALA A 281 20.97 19.34 0.68
N GLY A 282 21.09 20.66 0.70
CA GLY A 282 22.07 21.50 0.04
C GLY A 282 23.06 21.89 1.10
N GLN A 283 24.20 21.20 1.12
CA GLN A 283 25.49 21.61 1.64
C GLN A 283 25.47 22.64 2.79
N GLY A 284 25.59 22.16 4.03
CA GLY A 284 25.81 22.97 5.21
C GLY A 284 26.20 22.07 6.39
N GLU A 285 27.49 21.89 6.59
CA GLU A 285 28.22 21.36 7.72
C GLU A 285 27.38 21.04 8.97
N ALA A 286 26.90 19.80 9.09
CA ALA A 286 26.70 19.13 10.37
C ALA A 286 27.99 18.36 10.67
N ALA A 287 28.64 18.69 11.76
CA ALA A 287 29.87 18.10 12.22
C ALA A 287 29.79 16.57 12.17
N SER A 288 30.50 16.00 11.25
CA SER A 288 31.00 14.65 11.05
C SER A 288 30.66 13.61 12.13
N ALA A 289 29.55 12.87 11.93
CA ALA A 289 29.59 11.42 12.08
C ALA A 289 30.13 10.91 10.74
N GLY A 290 31.43 10.74 10.59
CA GLY A 290 32.10 10.57 9.32
C GLY A 290 31.48 9.45 8.49
N GLY A 291 30.98 9.78 7.29
CA GLY A 291 30.82 8.82 6.19
C GLY A 291 29.73 7.76 6.31
N LEU A 292 28.78 7.86 7.24
CA LEU A 292 27.67 6.89 7.33
C LEU A 292 26.53 7.25 6.37
N PRO A 293 25.96 6.27 5.65
CA PRO A 293 24.78 6.48 4.81
C PRO A 293 23.62 7.12 5.59
N GLY A 294 22.83 8.00 4.93
CA GLY A 294 21.81 8.86 5.53
C GLY A 294 20.95 8.23 6.63
N PRO A 295 20.23 7.11 6.40
CA PRO A 295 19.38 6.49 7.42
C PRO A 295 20.15 5.98 8.66
N LEU A 296 21.39 5.53 8.50
CA LEU A 296 22.22 5.10 9.64
C LEU A 296 22.77 6.30 10.42
N GLY A 297 23.09 7.39 9.74
CA GLY A 297 23.46 8.65 10.37
C GLY A 297 22.31 9.21 11.20
N GLU A 298 21.09 9.15 10.71
CA GLU A 298 19.88 9.53 11.44
C GLU A 298 19.67 8.68 12.69
N LEU A 299 19.81 7.33 12.59
CA LEU A 299 19.74 6.45 13.75
C LEU A 299 20.74 6.83 14.84
N VAL A 300 21.99 7.10 14.45
CA VAL A 300 23.05 7.51 15.40
C VAL A 300 22.71 8.86 16.05
N SER A 301 22.10 9.79 15.31
CA SER A 301 21.74 11.13 15.81
C SER A 301 20.65 11.09 16.87
N VAL A 302 19.72 10.14 16.79
CA VAL A 302 18.58 9.99 17.72
C VAL A 302 19.02 9.41 19.07
N VAL A 303 20.13 8.64 19.13
CA VAL A 303 20.61 8.04 20.37
C VAL A 303 21.15 9.11 21.31
N ARG A 304 20.43 9.41 22.38
CA ARG A 304 20.80 10.46 23.38
C ARG A 304 21.86 9.99 24.35
N ASP A 305 21.80 8.72 24.75
CA ASP A 305 22.80 8.16 25.69
C ASP A 305 24.14 7.92 25.02
N SER A 306 25.20 8.46 25.58
CA SER A 306 26.56 8.42 25.01
C SER A 306 27.17 7.02 24.95
N ALA A 307 26.81 6.13 25.89
CA ALA A 307 27.30 4.75 25.90
C ALA A 307 26.61 3.92 24.81
N ASN A 308 25.30 4.06 24.66
CA ASN A 308 24.52 3.39 23.59
C ASN A 308 24.93 3.92 22.21
N ARG A 309 25.12 5.23 22.06
CA ARG A 309 25.64 5.83 20.83
C ARG A 309 26.99 5.24 20.43
N ARG A 310 27.90 5.09 21.39
CA ARG A 310 29.20 4.49 21.14
C ARG A 310 29.11 3.02 20.73
N LYS A 311 28.21 2.24 21.36
CA LYS A 311 27.94 0.84 20.98
C LYS A 311 27.41 0.75 19.55
N LEU A 312 26.48 1.61 19.16
CA LEU A 312 25.94 1.66 17.80
C LEU A 312 27.04 2.02 16.78
N LEU A 313 27.86 3.02 17.06
CA LEU A 313 28.99 3.40 16.20
C LEU A 313 30.05 2.28 16.08
N GLN A 314 30.34 1.54 17.15
CA GLN A 314 31.21 0.38 17.11
C GLN A 314 30.65 -0.74 16.24
N LEU A 315 29.33 -1.00 16.34
CA LEU A 315 28.63 -1.97 15.52
C LEU A 315 28.70 -1.56 14.04
N LEU A 316 28.39 -0.31 13.70
CA LEU A 316 28.46 0.17 12.32
C LEU A 316 29.89 0.17 11.77
N GLY A 317 30.90 0.46 12.59
CA GLY A 317 32.31 0.33 12.22
C GLY A 317 32.71 -1.12 11.90
N ALA A 318 32.20 -2.09 12.67
CA ALA A 318 32.42 -3.51 12.41
C ALA A 318 31.77 -4.01 11.11
N ALA A 319 30.71 -3.35 10.65
CA ALA A 319 30.00 -3.70 9.42
C ALA A 319 30.81 -3.43 8.13
N ARG A 320 31.91 -2.67 8.22
CA ARG A 320 32.83 -2.36 7.10
C ARG A 320 32.11 -1.82 5.86
N LEU A 321 31.24 -0.83 6.06
CA LEU A 321 30.43 -0.24 4.98
C LEU A 321 31.25 0.59 3.98
N ASP A 322 32.51 0.86 4.28
CA ASP A 322 33.50 1.53 3.43
C ASP A 322 34.07 0.62 2.33
N GLN A 323 33.81 -0.70 2.40
CA GLN A 323 34.36 -1.65 1.45
C GLN A 323 33.34 -1.98 0.36
N PRO A 324 33.74 -1.97 -0.94
CA PRO A 324 32.85 -2.33 -2.03
C PRO A 324 32.39 -3.78 -1.90
N VAL A 325 31.14 -4.03 -2.30
CA VAL A 325 30.55 -5.37 -2.33
C VAL A 325 30.57 -5.89 -3.75
N LEU A 326 31.15 -7.07 -3.92
CA LEU A 326 31.16 -7.81 -5.18
C LEU A 326 30.32 -9.08 -5.01
N ILE A 327 29.49 -9.39 -6.01
CA ILE A 327 28.66 -10.59 -6.03
C ILE A 327 28.97 -11.44 -7.26
N ASP A 328 29.16 -12.72 -7.05
CA ASP A 328 29.27 -13.71 -8.13
C ASP A 328 27.88 -14.00 -8.71
N VAL A 329 27.81 -14.10 -10.05
CA VAL A 329 26.53 -14.32 -10.77
C VAL A 329 25.83 -15.60 -10.31
N SER A 330 26.59 -16.67 -10.03
CA SER A 330 26.01 -17.95 -9.58
C SER A 330 25.45 -17.86 -8.17
N ILE A 331 26.09 -17.08 -7.29
CA ILE A 331 25.61 -16.81 -5.94
C ILE A 331 24.35 -15.96 -6.02
N ALA A 332 24.37 -14.87 -6.80
CA ALA A 332 23.20 -14.03 -7.00
C ALA A 332 22.00 -14.85 -7.50
N ALA A 333 22.20 -15.66 -8.55
CA ALA A 333 21.15 -16.50 -9.14
C ALA A 333 20.55 -17.48 -8.11
N ARG A 334 21.38 -18.09 -7.28
CA ARG A 334 20.92 -19.00 -6.23
C ARG A 334 20.12 -18.27 -5.15
N MET A 335 20.59 -17.12 -4.69
CA MET A 335 19.92 -16.33 -3.66
C MET A 335 18.56 -15.82 -4.13
N VAL A 336 18.47 -15.26 -5.35
CA VAL A 336 17.21 -14.68 -5.86
C VAL A 336 16.29 -15.71 -6.50
N HIS A 337 16.67 -17.00 -6.53
CA HIS A 337 15.90 -18.05 -7.18
C HIS A 337 14.40 -18.06 -6.83
N PRO A 338 13.96 -17.90 -5.56
CA PRO A 338 12.55 -17.88 -5.25
C PRO A 338 11.79 -16.72 -5.91
N TYR A 339 12.39 -15.54 -5.97
CA TYR A 339 11.79 -14.36 -6.62
C TYR A 339 11.80 -14.49 -8.14
N SER A 340 12.91 -14.96 -8.74
CA SER A 340 13.00 -15.24 -10.18
C SER A 340 11.94 -16.25 -10.61
N TRP A 341 11.81 -17.36 -9.86
CA TRP A 341 10.79 -18.37 -10.12
C TRP A 341 9.37 -17.80 -10.08
N LEU A 342 9.09 -16.94 -9.08
CA LEU A 342 7.77 -16.33 -8.93
C LEU A 342 7.48 -15.34 -10.07
N LEU A 343 8.46 -14.54 -10.50
CA LEU A 343 8.35 -13.66 -11.67
C LEU A 343 8.07 -14.43 -12.94
N ASP A 344 8.83 -15.52 -13.20
CA ASP A 344 8.64 -16.41 -14.34
C ASP A 344 7.25 -17.06 -14.31
N ARG A 345 6.77 -17.43 -13.12
CA ARG A 345 5.47 -18.06 -12.93
C ARG A 345 4.31 -17.11 -13.19
N VAL A 346 4.46 -15.85 -12.79
CA VAL A 346 3.49 -14.78 -13.06
C VAL A 346 3.50 -14.44 -14.55
N GLY A 347 4.67 -14.39 -15.17
CA GLY A 347 4.84 -14.15 -16.60
C GLY A 347 4.29 -12.80 -17.06
N THR A 348 4.04 -12.68 -18.36
CA THR A 348 3.50 -11.46 -18.99
C THR A 348 1.99 -11.30 -18.78
N GLU A 349 1.26 -12.41 -18.71
CA GLU A 349 -0.20 -12.45 -18.61
C GLU A 349 -0.72 -12.28 -17.18
N GLY A 350 0.14 -12.52 -16.18
CA GLY A 350 -0.24 -12.51 -14.78
C GLY A 350 -1.01 -13.77 -14.34
N ILE A 351 -1.37 -13.81 -13.07
CA ILE A 351 -2.14 -14.90 -12.46
C ILE A 351 -3.46 -14.34 -11.95
N LYS A 352 -4.59 -14.92 -12.39
CA LYS A 352 -5.90 -14.60 -11.81
C LYS A 352 -5.96 -15.13 -10.38
N LEU A 353 -6.15 -14.23 -9.43
CA LEU A 353 -6.30 -14.57 -8.01
C LEU A 353 -7.68 -15.17 -7.74
N THR A 354 -7.81 -15.87 -6.62
CA THR A 354 -9.12 -16.32 -6.10
C THR A 354 -9.97 -15.11 -5.71
N GLY A 355 -11.27 -15.30 -5.47
CA GLY A 355 -12.14 -14.22 -4.99
C GLY A 355 -11.70 -13.57 -3.68
N ALA A 356 -10.93 -14.29 -2.86
CA ALA A 356 -10.32 -13.79 -1.63
C ALA A 356 -8.89 -13.22 -1.82
N GLY A 357 -8.45 -12.99 -3.06
CA GLY A 357 -7.17 -12.36 -3.37
C GLY A 357 -5.91 -13.23 -3.18
N TYR A 358 -6.08 -14.55 -3.10
CA TYR A 358 -4.97 -15.52 -2.94
C TYR A 358 -4.62 -16.22 -4.26
N LEU A 359 -3.40 -16.76 -4.33
CA LEU A 359 -2.99 -17.62 -5.45
C LEU A 359 -3.87 -18.87 -5.54
N PRO A 360 -4.32 -19.27 -6.74
CA PRO A 360 -4.98 -20.55 -6.95
C PRO A 360 -4.11 -21.73 -6.55
N PRO A 361 -4.72 -22.86 -6.11
CA PRO A 361 -4.00 -24.05 -5.62
C PRO A 361 -2.89 -24.55 -6.55
N VAL A 362 -3.11 -24.54 -7.85
CA VAL A 362 -2.13 -25.00 -8.86
C VAL A 362 -0.82 -24.21 -8.82
N HIS A 363 -0.85 -22.93 -8.44
CA HIS A 363 0.35 -22.11 -8.32
C HIS A 363 1.04 -22.31 -6.97
N VAL A 364 0.26 -22.56 -5.91
CA VAL A 364 0.79 -22.88 -4.57
C VAL A 364 1.53 -24.22 -4.59
N GLU A 365 0.91 -25.27 -5.14
CA GLU A 365 1.52 -26.60 -5.28
C GLU A 365 2.79 -26.54 -6.15
N ALA A 366 2.76 -25.77 -7.24
CA ALA A 366 3.93 -25.57 -8.09
C ALA A 366 5.07 -24.86 -7.33
N ALA A 367 4.78 -23.86 -6.50
CA ALA A 367 5.77 -23.18 -5.66
C ALA A 367 6.38 -24.14 -4.64
N MET A 368 5.54 -24.90 -3.94
CA MET A 368 5.98 -25.89 -2.94
C MET A 368 6.96 -26.89 -3.54
N THR A 369 6.68 -27.35 -4.77
CA THR A 369 7.51 -28.35 -5.46
C THR A 369 8.78 -27.72 -6.03
N ALA A 370 8.68 -26.59 -6.75
CA ALA A 370 9.80 -26.01 -7.48
C ALA A 370 10.84 -25.34 -6.57
N LEU A 371 10.41 -24.87 -5.40
CA LEU A 371 11.26 -24.19 -4.42
C LEU A 371 11.63 -25.07 -3.22
N ASP A 372 11.25 -26.35 -3.27
CA ASP A 372 11.51 -27.35 -2.21
C ASP A 372 11.09 -26.86 -0.79
N LEU A 373 9.89 -26.27 -0.72
CA LEU A 373 9.38 -25.69 0.54
C LEU A 373 8.73 -26.75 1.45
N GLY A 374 8.78 -28.02 1.08
CA GLY A 374 8.17 -29.12 1.85
C GLY A 374 8.79 -29.32 3.23
N GLU A 375 10.09 -29.06 3.39
CA GLU A 375 10.77 -29.14 4.68
C GLU A 375 10.42 -27.96 5.62
N GLU A 376 9.99 -26.82 5.06
CA GLU A 376 9.63 -25.62 5.82
C GLU A 376 8.15 -25.62 6.26
N TRP A 377 7.34 -26.58 5.76
CA TRP A 377 5.89 -26.51 5.96
C TRP A 377 5.24 -27.86 6.24
N ILE A 378 4.51 -27.93 7.35
CA ILE A 378 3.71 -29.10 7.72
C ILE A 378 2.26 -28.87 7.30
N GLY A 379 1.82 -29.48 6.20
CA GLY A 379 0.46 -29.35 5.67
C GLY A 379 0.36 -29.76 4.21
N LYS A 380 -0.85 -29.63 3.63
CA LYS A 380 -1.09 -30.04 2.22
C LYS A 380 -0.39 -29.14 1.19
N GLY A 381 0.03 -27.92 1.56
CA GLY A 381 0.71 -27.01 0.66
C GLY A 381 -0.07 -26.62 -0.61
N ASN A 382 -1.42 -26.52 -0.51
CA ASN A 382 -2.29 -26.28 -1.66
C ASN A 382 -3.22 -25.06 -1.54
N ARG A 383 -3.23 -24.38 -0.40
CA ARG A 383 -3.95 -23.12 -0.22
C ARG A 383 -3.00 -22.06 0.30
N GLU A 384 -2.85 -20.95 -0.42
CA GLU A 384 -1.88 -19.93 -0.07
C GLU A 384 -2.07 -19.41 1.36
N VAL A 385 -3.29 -19.07 1.75
CA VAL A 385 -3.61 -18.62 3.12
C VAL A 385 -3.19 -19.61 4.23
N GLN A 386 -3.03 -20.87 3.90
CA GLN A 386 -2.58 -21.93 4.81
C GLN A 386 -1.15 -22.38 4.51
N THR A 387 -0.45 -21.77 3.58
CA THR A 387 0.89 -22.17 3.13
C THR A 387 1.83 -20.97 3.27
N MET A 388 2.19 -20.66 4.52
CA MET A 388 2.94 -19.45 4.87
C MET A 388 4.22 -19.23 4.03
N PRO A 389 5.02 -20.25 3.68
CA PRO A 389 6.20 -20.01 2.83
C PRO A 389 5.87 -19.37 1.49
N VAL A 390 4.77 -19.78 0.85
CA VAL A 390 4.32 -19.23 -0.45
C VAL A 390 3.68 -17.85 -0.27
N LEU A 391 2.86 -17.69 0.77
CA LEU A 391 2.24 -16.41 1.10
C LEU A 391 3.31 -15.34 1.35
N HIS A 392 4.26 -15.60 2.22
CA HIS A 392 5.36 -14.67 2.55
C HIS A 392 6.24 -14.35 1.34
N LEU A 393 6.48 -15.33 0.44
CA LEU A 393 7.22 -15.07 -0.80
C LEU A 393 6.47 -14.06 -1.69
N ARG A 394 5.17 -14.24 -1.90
CA ARG A 394 4.37 -13.34 -2.72
C ARG A 394 4.28 -11.94 -2.08
N GLU A 395 4.02 -11.87 -0.79
CA GLU A 395 3.92 -10.60 -0.06
C GLU A 395 5.25 -9.84 -0.07
N SER A 396 6.35 -10.52 0.22
CA SER A 396 7.67 -9.88 0.14
C SER A 396 8.00 -9.41 -1.28
N ALA A 397 7.66 -10.20 -2.34
CA ALA A 397 7.84 -9.78 -3.72
C ALA A 397 7.01 -8.54 -4.06
N THR A 398 5.81 -8.40 -3.49
CA THR A 398 4.97 -7.20 -3.64
C THR A 398 5.58 -6.01 -2.91
N LYS A 399 5.99 -6.15 -1.63
CA LYS A 399 6.66 -5.10 -0.85
C LYS A 399 7.98 -4.65 -1.49
N MET A 400 8.69 -5.56 -2.15
CA MET A 400 9.92 -5.24 -2.88
C MET A 400 9.67 -4.66 -4.28
N GLY A 401 8.41 -4.40 -4.65
CA GLY A 401 8.04 -3.76 -5.91
C GLY A 401 8.22 -4.64 -7.16
N LEU A 402 8.29 -5.96 -7.00
CA LEU A 402 8.40 -6.90 -8.12
C LEU A 402 7.04 -7.31 -8.68
N LEU A 403 6.04 -7.39 -7.82
CA LEU A 403 4.67 -7.79 -8.14
C LEU A 403 3.67 -6.77 -7.65
N ARG A 404 2.50 -6.76 -8.26
CA ARG A 404 1.35 -5.95 -7.84
C ARG A 404 0.05 -6.73 -8.00
N LYS A 405 -0.94 -6.44 -7.15
CA LYS A 405 -2.32 -6.87 -7.36
C LYS A 405 -3.07 -5.78 -8.13
N HIS A 406 -3.77 -6.16 -9.17
CA HIS A 406 -4.60 -5.24 -9.94
C HIS A 406 -5.82 -5.96 -10.49
N ARG A 407 -7.02 -5.51 -10.17
CA ARG A 407 -8.31 -6.06 -10.66
C ARG A 407 -8.39 -7.59 -10.55
N GLY A 408 -8.05 -8.13 -9.40
CA GLY A 408 -8.08 -9.57 -9.15
C GLY A 408 -6.98 -10.38 -9.85
N MET A 409 -5.99 -9.70 -10.42
CA MET A 409 -4.81 -10.30 -11.04
C MET A 409 -3.56 -10.02 -10.20
N LEU A 410 -2.66 -10.97 -10.13
CA LEU A 410 -1.28 -10.76 -9.71
C LEU A 410 -0.44 -10.54 -10.96
N LEU A 411 0.19 -9.39 -11.07
CA LEU A 411 0.96 -8.98 -12.25
C LEU A 411 2.42 -8.69 -11.86
N ALA A 412 3.35 -8.93 -12.77
CA ALA A 412 4.70 -8.40 -12.63
C ALA A 412 4.69 -6.89 -12.93
N THR A 413 5.35 -6.09 -12.09
CA THR A 413 5.58 -4.67 -12.33
C THR A 413 6.49 -4.45 -13.54
N SER A 414 6.61 -3.20 -14.03
CA SER A 414 7.59 -2.87 -15.10
C SER A 414 9.00 -3.27 -14.69
N VAL A 415 9.33 -3.02 -13.42
CA VAL A 415 10.62 -3.40 -12.83
C VAL A 415 10.75 -4.93 -12.75
N GLY A 416 9.73 -5.63 -12.26
CA GLY A 416 9.72 -7.08 -12.21
C GLY A 416 9.90 -7.72 -13.59
N LYS A 417 9.24 -7.18 -14.62
CA LYS A 417 9.40 -7.62 -16.02
C LYS A 417 10.83 -7.39 -16.54
N LYS A 418 11.41 -6.22 -16.25
CA LYS A 418 12.78 -5.86 -16.65
C LYS A 418 13.84 -6.76 -16.01
N LEU A 419 13.61 -7.17 -14.75
CA LEU A 419 14.53 -7.99 -13.98
C LEU A 419 14.32 -9.50 -14.19
N CYS A 420 13.28 -9.90 -14.93
CA CYS A 420 13.06 -11.28 -15.31
C CYS A 420 14.24 -11.77 -16.15
N GLY A 421 14.90 -12.86 -15.70
CA GLY A 421 16.09 -13.40 -16.35
C GLY A 421 17.41 -12.66 -16.06
N ASP A 422 17.40 -11.61 -15.23
CA ASP A 422 18.61 -10.90 -14.75
C ASP A 422 18.81 -11.12 -13.23
N PRO A 423 19.47 -12.20 -12.82
CA PRO A 423 19.62 -12.50 -11.40
C PRO A 423 20.52 -11.50 -10.65
N VAL A 424 21.48 -10.87 -11.32
CA VAL A 424 22.36 -9.86 -10.69
C VAL A 424 21.59 -8.55 -10.51
N GLY A 425 20.87 -8.12 -11.55
CA GLY A 425 19.99 -6.94 -11.45
C GLY A 425 18.92 -7.12 -10.38
N LEU A 426 18.29 -8.31 -10.30
CA LEU A 426 17.31 -8.65 -9.29
C LEU A 426 17.90 -8.63 -7.87
N TRP A 427 19.12 -9.17 -7.70
CA TRP A 427 19.83 -9.17 -6.43
C TRP A 427 20.10 -7.74 -5.93
N TRP A 428 20.60 -6.86 -6.81
CA TRP A 428 20.85 -5.45 -6.48
C TRP A 428 19.54 -4.70 -6.20
N HIS A 429 18.51 -4.92 -7.00
CA HIS A 429 17.20 -4.32 -6.77
C HIS A 429 16.63 -4.65 -5.39
N LEU A 430 16.76 -5.92 -4.97
CA LEU A 430 16.34 -6.32 -3.62
C LEU A 430 17.22 -5.67 -2.54
N ALA A 431 18.53 -5.58 -2.75
CA ALA A 431 19.44 -4.93 -1.81
C ALA A 431 19.13 -3.44 -1.62
N GLU A 432 18.88 -2.71 -2.71
CA GLU A 432 18.56 -1.28 -2.71
C GLU A 432 17.24 -0.93 -2.01
N ARG A 433 16.36 -1.91 -1.84
CA ARG A 433 15.05 -1.76 -1.19
C ARG A 433 14.99 -2.31 0.23
N MET A 434 16.12 -2.71 0.79
CA MET A 434 16.19 -3.16 2.18
C MET A 434 16.46 -1.99 3.15
N PRO A 435 15.80 -1.95 4.31
CA PRO A 435 14.65 -2.77 4.69
C PRO A 435 13.44 -2.47 3.81
N PRO A 436 12.49 -3.43 3.65
CA PRO A 436 11.24 -3.15 2.93
C PRO A 436 10.58 -1.90 3.50
N LYS A 437 10.01 -1.07 2.61
CA LYS A 437 9.34 0.15 3.04
C LYS A 437 8.25 -0.21 4.05
N SER A 438 8.28 0.44 5.17
CA SER A 438 7.22 0.46 6.17
C SER A 438 6.98 1.90 6.60
N THR A 439 5.77 2.22 6.93
CA THR A 439 5.35 3.49 7.50
C THR A 439 5.49 3.48 9.02
N ASP A 440 5.53 2.28 9.62
CA ASP A 440 5.93 2.16 11.02
C ASP A 440 7.43 2.44 11.15
N ARG A 441 7.72 3.56 11.81
CA ARG A 441 9.10 3.97 12.08
C ARG A 441 9.86 2.95 12.93
N CYS A 442 9.17 2.24 13.83
CA CYS A 442 9.76 1.17 14.63
C CYS A 442 10.21 0.02 13.73
N GLU A 443 9.36 -0.42 12.79
CA GLU A 443 9.68 -1.49 11.85
C GLU A 443 10.86 -1.12 10.93
N THR A 444 10.86 0.08 10.38
CA THR A 444 11.96 0.58 9.56
C THR A 444 13.27 0.59 10.36
N GLN A 445 13.25 1.12 11.58
CA GLN A 445 14.44 1.18 12.43
C GLN A 445 14.87 -0.21 12.93
N ALA A 446 13.92 -1.09 13.24
CA ALA A 446 14.21 -2.48 13.59
C ALA A 446 14.87 -3.23 12.43
N GLY A 447 14.34 -3.04 11.21
CA GLY A 447 14.95 -3.58 10.00
C GLY A 447 16.39 -3.10 9.80
N LEU A 448 16.62 -1.79 9.90
CA LEU A 448 17.96 -1.19 9.79
C LEU A 448 18.94 -1.73 10.83
N LEU A 449 18.51 -1.82 12.09
CA LEU A 449 19.32 -2.34 13.18
C LEU A 449 19.64 -3.83 13.00
N LEU A 450 18.68 -4.61 12.50
CA LEU A 450 18.91 -6.00 12.15
C LEU A 450 19.95 -6.15 11.03
N LEU A 451 19.83 -5.36 9.96
CA LEU A 451 20.82 -5.35 8.87
C LEU A 451 22.21 -4.97 9.41
N ALA A 452 22.29 -3.92 10.23
CA ALA A 452 23.55 -3.48 10.82
C ALA A 452 24.19 -4.56 11.73
N ALA A 453 23.39 -5.24 12.55
CA ALA A 453 23.87 -6.33 13.42
C ALA A 453 24.39 -7.53 12.62
N ILE A 454 23.70 -7.90 11.52
CA ILE A 454 24.15 -8.98 10.61
C ILE A 454 25.44 -8.57 9.88
N ALA A 455 25.49 -7.35 9.33
CA ALA A 455 26.67 -6.84 8.62
C ALA A 455 27.91 -6.79 9.51
N ALA A 456 27.72 -6.45 10.80
CA ALA A 456 28.78 -6.43 11.80
C ALA A 456 29.24 -7.83 12.24
N GLY A 457 28.57 -8.89 11.83
CA GLY A 457 28.88 -10.27 12.22
C GLY A 457 28.64 -10.54 13.70
N VAL A 458 27.65 -9.87 14.31
CA VAL A 458 27.35 -10.03 15.73
C VAL A 458 26.94 -11.47 16.02
N SER A 459 27.56 -12.07 17.01
CA SER A 459 27.23 -13.41 17.50
C SER A 459 26.24 -13.33 18.66
N GLY A 460 25.24 -14.20 18.68
CA GLY A 460 24.24 -14.29 19.74
C GLY A 460 22.81 -14.11 19.26
N ASP A 461 21.89 -13.81 20.18
CA ASP A 461 20.48 -13.58 19.85
C ASP A 461 20.29 -12.21 19.21
N LEU A 462 20.16 -12.19 17.88
CA LEU A 462 19.92 -10.97 17.11
C LEU A 462 18.65 -10.22 17.55
N ASN A 463 17.62 -10.93 18.01
CA ASN A 463 16.38 -10.30 18.46
C ASN A 463 16.60 -9.50 19.75
N ALA A 464 17.36 -10.09 20.70
CA ALA A 464 17.71 -9.40 21.94
C ALA A 464 18.59 -8.17 21.67
N ILE A 465 19.51 -8.26 20.71
CA ILE A 465 20.38 -7.15 20.30
C ILE A 465 19.57 -6.03 19.66
N VAL A 466 18.67 -6.36 18.73
CA VAL A 466 17.80 -5.38 18.08
C VAL A 466 16.87 -4.73 19.11
N ALA A 467 16.30 -5.50 20.06
CA ALA A 467 15.48 -4.96 21.15
C ALA A 467 16.26 -3.94 22.00
N GLN A 468 17.49 -4.27 22.38
CA GLN A 468 18.35 -3.37 23.15
C GLN A 468 18.66 -2.09 22.37
N LEU A 469 18.95 -2.18 21.08
CA LEU A 469 19.26 -1.04 20.24
C LEU A 469 18.01 -0.17 19.98
N LEU A 470 16.82 -0.76 19.80
CA LEU A 470 15.56 -0.04 19.73
C LEU A 470 15.29 0.72 21.04
N GLY A 471 15.50 0.08 22.19
CA GLY A 471 15.40 0.75 23.49
C GLY A 471 16.38 1.93 23.61
N ALA A 472 17.60 1.79 23.08
CA ALA A 472 18.61 2.84 23.09
C ALA A 472 18.22 4.09 22.26
N ILE A 473 17.41 3.93 21.21
CA ILE A 473 16.86 5.02 20.40
C ILE A 473 15.50 5.52 20.90
N GLY A 474 15.00 4.96 22.01
CA GLY A 474 13.84 5.48 22.75
C GLY A 474 12.54 4.68 22.57
N TRP A 475 12.57 3.54 21.89
CA TRP A 475 11.38 2.69 21.79
C TRP A 475 11.13 1.91 23.07
N VAL A 476 9.88 1.92 23.51
CA VAL A 476 9.37 1.16 24.67
C VAL A 476 8.03 0.54 24.29
N ARG A 477 7.60 -0.46 25.03
CA ARG A 477 6.25 -1.03 24.89
C ARG A 477 5.18 -0.02 25.34
N SER A 478 3.94 -0.25 24.94
CA SER A 478 2.80 0.59 25.34
C SER A 478 2.59 0.70 26.84
N ASP A 479 3.06 -0.28 27.61
CA ASP A 479 3.04 -0.28 29.08
C ASP A 479 4.27 0.42 29.72
N GLY A 480 5.15 1.03 28.90
CA GLY A 480 6.37 1.72 29.33
C GLY A 480 7.54 0.79 29.66
N THR A 481 7.39 -0.54 29.49
CA THR A 481 8.47 -1.50 29.71
C THR A 481 9.42 -1.59 28.51
N GLU A 482 10.60 -2.19 28.71
CA GLU A 482 11.58 -2.43 27.66
C GLU A 482 11.03 -3.40 26.60
N LEU A 483 11.45 -3.20 25.34
CA LEU A 483 11.13 -4.11 24.25
C LEU A 483 11.74 -5.48 24.49
N THR A 484 10.93 -6.52 24.27
CA THR A 484 11.41 -7.92 24.29
C THR A 484 12.05 -8.29 22.95
N GLY A 485 12.87 -9.35 22.94
CA GLY A 485 13.38 -9.91 21.69
C GLY A 485 12.27 -10.36 20.73
N SER A 486 11.12 -10.83 21.24
CA SER A 486 9.95 -11.17 20.41
C SER A 486 9.30 -9.94 19.77
N ALA A 487 9.17 -8.83 20.49
CA ALA A 487 8.67 -7.58 19.93
C ALA A 487 9.61 -7.03 18.85
N ALA A 488 10.92 -7.07 19.08
CA ALA A 488 11.89 -6.66 18.06
C ALA A 488 11.89 -7.60 16.83
N ALA A 489 11.67 -8.90 17.04
CA ALA A 489 11.52 -9.85 15.94
C ALA A 489 10.27 -9.58 15.10
N ALA A 490 9.16 -9.20 15.74
CA ALA A 490 7.94 -8.79 15.06
C ALA A 490 8.16 -7.50 14.26
N ALA A 491 8.76 -6.47 14.88
CA ALA A 491 9.08 -5.22 14.20
C ALA A 491 10.04 -5.40 13.00
N ALA A 492 10.98 -6.35 13.04
CA ALA A 492 11.89 -6.64 11.94
C ALA A 492 11.38 -7.74 10.99
N TRP A 493 10.09 -8.11 11.07
CA TRP A 493 9.54 -9.28 10.38
C TRP A 493 9.73 -9.24 8.87
N ASP A 494 9.39 -8.15 8.21
CA ASP A 494 9.48 -8.01 6.76
C ASP A 494 10.92 -8.13 6.27
N THR A 495 11.85 -7.43 6.93
CA THR A 495 13.29 -7.51 6.64
C THR A 495 13.79 -8.95 6.77
N ARG A 496 13.37 -9.62 7.83
CA ARG A 496 13.73 -11.01 8.10
C ARG A 496 13.14 -11.96 7.05
N THR A 497 11.90 -11.74 6.64
CA THR A 497 11.21 -12.54 5.62
C THR A 497 11.94 -12.48 4.27
N VAL A 498 12.33 -11.29 3.82
CA VAL A 498 13.12 -11.15 2.59
C VAL A 498 14.46 -11.87 2.71
N LEU A 499 15.19 -11.67 3.80
CA LEU A 499 16.47 -12.34 4.02
C LEU A 499 16.33 -13.87 4.06
N TRP A 500 15.25 -14.37 4.66
CA TRP A 500 14.98 -15.82 4.65
C TRP A 500 14.74 -16.34 3.25
N ARG A 501 13.87 -15.69 2.48
CA ARG A 501 13.59 -16.11 1.08
C ARG A 501 14.84 -16.05 0.19
N LEU A 502 15.82 -15.24 0.53
CA LEU A 502 17.12 -15.16 -0.16
C LEU A 502 18.14 -16.21 0.34
N GLY A 503 17.78 -17.06 1.30
CA GLY A 503 18.76 -17.97 1.93
C GLY A 503 19.80 -17.23 2.76
N GLY A 504 19.49 -16.01 3.23
CA GLY A 504 20.38 -15.19 4.06
C GLY A 504 20.56 -15.72 5.47
N PHE A 505 19.73 -16.70 5.89
CA PHE A 505 19.88 -17.45 7.14
C PHE A 505 20.06 -18.94 6.84
N GLY A 506 20.91 -19.61 7.61
CA GLY A 506 21.00 -21.07 7.62
C GLY A 506 19.78 -21.67 8.31
N ALA A 507 19.54 -22.97 8.10
CA ALA A 507 18.53 -23.71 8.84
C ALA A 507 18.92 -23.74 10.32
N ASP A 508 17.96 -23.45 11.22
CA ASP A 508 18.13 -23.81 12.61
C ASP A 508 18.05 -25.34 12.72
N GLY A 509 18.87 -25.96 13.55
CA GLY A 509 18.91 -27.43 13.68
C GLY A 509 17.60 -28.07 14.13
N HIS A 510 16.49 -27.30 14.22
CA HIS A 510 15.17 -27.70 14.69
C HIS A 510 14.06 -27.42 13.66
N GLY A 511 14.38 -26.82 12.49
CA GLY A 511 13.46 -26.62 11.37
C GLY A 511 12.32 -25.62 11.60
N SER A 512 12.36 -24.82 12.67
CA SER A 512 11.23 -23.97 13.09
C SER A 512 11.49 -22.47 12.98
N GLY A 513 12.65 -22.01 12.45
CA GLY A 513 12.96 -20.59 12.34
C GLY A 513 14.28 -20.27 11.63
N PRO A 514 14.57 -18.98 11.38
CA PRO A 514 15.85 -18.57 10.80
C PRO A 514 16.98 -18.82 11.79
N GLY A 515 17.93 -19.65 11.37
CA GLY A 515 19.17 -19.90 12.07
C GLY A 515 20.14 -18.69 12.04
N LYS A 516 21.44 -18.96 12.03
CA LYS A 516 22.45 -17.91 11.93
C LYS A 516 22.53 -17.33 10.53
N PRO A 517 22.90 -16.03 10.38
CA PRO A 517 23.19 -15.45 9.07
C PRO A 517 24.25 -16.25 8.31
N THR A 518 24.00 -16.46 7.01
CA THR A 518 24.97 -17.09 6.11
C THR A 518 26.02 -16.08 5.67
N SER A 519 27.14 -16.56 5.09
CA SER A 519 28.15 -15.70 4.46
C SER A 519 27.57 -14.87 3.34
N GLU A 520 26.74 -15.48 2.50
CA GLU A 520 26.05 -14.84 1.38
C GLU A 520 25.02 -13.81 1.90
N GLY A 521 24.28 -14.14 2.96
CA GLY A 521 23.37 -13.24 3.62
C GLY A 521 24.08 -12.02 4.19
N THR A 522 25.25 -12.19 4.78
CA THR A 522 26.07 -11.08 5.29
C THR A 522 26.55 -10.18 4.16
N VAL A 523 26.97 -10.74 3.02
CA VAL A 523 27.36 -9.97 1.82
C VAL A 523 26.19 -9.17 1.29
N PHE A 524 25.00 -9.79 1.18
CA PHE A 524 23.77 -9.13 0.73
C PHE A 524 23.40 -7.95 1.64
N VAL A 525 23.41 -8.15 2.94
CA VAL A 525 23.06 -7.12 3.93
C VAL A 525 24.06 -5.95 3.88
N ARG A 526 25.36 -6.21 3.70
CA ARG A 526 26.34 -5.15 3.49
C ARG A 526 26.06 -4.36 2.22
N ALA A 527 25.73 -5.03 1.12
CA ALA A 527 25.32 -4.35 -0.11
C ALA A 527 24.11 -3.45 0.14
N ALA A 528 23.09 -3.96 0.81
CA ALA A 528 21.89 -3.20 1.14
C ALA A 528 22.21 -1.91 1.89
N LEU A 529 23.07 -1.98 2.91
CA LEU A 529 23.47 -0.82 3.71
C LEU A 529 24.36 0.17 2.95
N CYS A 530 25.09 -0.29 1.91
CA CYS A 530 25.99 0.56 1.09
C CYS A 530 25.28 1.22 -0.10
N THR A 531 24.03 0.85 -0.44
CA THR A 531 23.30 1.41 -1.61
C THR A 531 22.70 2.79 -1.34
N TRP A 532 22.64 3.22 -0.10
CA TRP A 532 22.09 4.53 0.23
C TRP A 532 23.08 5.64 -0.02
N PRO A 533 22.63 6.80 -0.56
CA PRO A 533 23.50 7.95 -0.71
C PRO A 533 24.01 8.39 0.67
N ALA A 534 25.30 8.71 0.69
CA ALA A 534 25.97 9.25 1.89
C ALA A 534 25.45 10.65 2.23
#